data_9c9145216f26a10063aa228bc614aa48
#
_entry.id   9c9145216f26a10063aa228bc614aa48
#
_cell.length_a   1.000
_cell.length_b   1.000
_cell.length_c   1.000
_cell.angle_alpha   90.00
_cell.angle_beta   90.00
_cell.angle_gamma   90.00
#
_symmetry.space_group_name_H-M   'P 1'
#
loop_
_entity.id
_entity.type
_entity.pdbx_description
1 polymer ?
#
loop_
_entity_poly.entity_id
_entity_poly.type
_entity_poly.pdbx_seq_one_letter_code
_entity_poly.pdbx_strand_id
1 'polypeptide(L)'
;MQFPSQNLYSALRAAFPENLDQTAVFATTPDGAPLNYSWRDLERASACIANLLESLGLPEGSRIAVQVEKSVEALLLYLATLRAGFIFLPLNTAYQQAEIEYFIGDAEPAVVVCTPEHFGWVSKIAFNAGTRHVFTLGQGRDGSLLERAAHCSDAHTPAWRTRDDLACILYTSGTTGRSKGAMLTHGNLLSNALVLRDYWGWRTPEQGGDVLIHALPIYHAHGLFVGVHGALINGSPMIWFNKFDAKAVIAAMPRATVFMGVPTLYVRMLAERSLTREAAAHMRLFISGSAPLLVDTFA
;
A
#
# COMPACT_ATOMS: atom_id res chain seq x y z
N MET A 1 -9.87 -24.07 22.61
CA MET A 1 -10.03 -23.88 21.16
C MET A 1 -9.33 -22.58 20.80
N GLN A 2 -8.34 -22.63 19.92
CA GLN A 2 -7.70 -21.40 19.43
C GLN A 2 -8.62 -20.83 18.35
N PHE A 3 -9.05 -19.57 18.51
CA PHE A 3 -9.84 -18.91 17.47
C PHE A 3 -8.97 -18.75 16.19
N PRO A 4 -9.58 -18.78 14.99
CA PRO A 4 -8.83 -18.56 13.77
C PRO A 4 -8.12 -17.19 13.81
N SER A 5 -6.92 -17.12 13.24
CA SER A 5 -6.16 -15.87 13.16
C SER A 5 -6.97 -14.82 12.39
N GLN A 6 -7.00 -13.60 12.91
CA GLN A 6 -7.62 -12.43 12.26
C GLN A 6 -6.58 -11.45 11.70
N ASN A 7 -5.41 -11.98 11.38
CA ASN A 7 -4.39 -11.23 10.66
C ASN A 7 -4.95 -10.72 9.33
N LEU A 8 -4.87 -9.42 9.10
CA LEU A 8 -5.39 -8.77 7.89
C LEU A 8 -4.77 -9.37 6.61
N TYR A 9 -3.47 -9.68 6.62
CA TYR A 9 -2.83 -10.34 5.47
C TYR A 9 -3.53 -11.65 5.11
N SER A 10 -3.88 -12.46 6.11
CA SER A 10 -4.57 -13.74 5.88
C SER A 10 -5.92 -13.56 5.20
N ALA A 11 -6.68 -12.52 5.60
CA ALA A 11 -7.96 -12.19 5.00
C ALA A 11 -7.79 -11.70 3.54
N LEU A 12 -6.81 -10.83 3.27
CA LEU A 12 -6.51 -10.36 1.92
C LEU A 12 -6.06 -11.52 1.02
N ARG A 13 -5.17 -12.40 1.55
CA ARG A 13 -4.66 -13.57 0.82
C ARG A 13 -5.76 -14.57 0.47
N ALA A 14 -6.75 -14.75 1.35
CA ALA A 14 -7.86 -15.67 1.13
C ALA A 14 -8.73 -15.29 -0.08
N ALA A 15 -8.68 -14.03 -0.52
CA ALA A 15 -9.40 -13.54 -1.70
C ALA A 15 -8.58 -13.63 -3.00
N PHE A 16 -7.34 -14.09 -2.97
CA PHE A 16 -6.55 -14.27 -4.19
C PHE A 16 -7.20 -15.36 -5.07
N PRO A 17 -7.12 -15.25 -6.40
CA PRO A 17 -7.70 -16.23 -7.30
C PRO A 17 -7.00 -17.60 -7.16
N GLU A 18 -7.68 -18.68 -7.51
CA GLU A 18 -7.11 -20.05 -7.51
C GLU A 18 -5.86 -20.14 -8.37
N ASN A 19 -5.91 -19.55 -9.57
CA ASN A 19 -4.75 -19.46 -10.44
C ASN A 19 -3.88 -18.25 -10.05
N LEU A 20 -2.88 -18.49 -9.21
CA LEU A 20 -1.96 -17.48 -8.73
C LEU A 20 -1.00 -16.93 -9.81
N ASP A 21 -0.91 -17.56 -10.96
CA ASP A 21 -0.05 -17.10 -12.07
C ASP A 21 -0.71 -15.98 -12.90
N GLN A 22 -1.98 -15.68 -12.65
CA GLN A 22 -2.63 -14.49 -13.20
C GLN A 22 -1.99 -13.21 -12.68
N THR A 23 -2.00 -12.16 -13.52
CA THR A 23 -1.45 -10.86 -13.13
C THR A 23 -2.31 -10.20 -12.07
N ALA A 24 -1.69 -9.86 -10.93
CA ALA A 24 -2.27 -9.07 -9.84
C ALA A 24 -2.00 -7.57 -10.03
N VAL A 25 -0.81 -7.21 -10.53
CA VAL A 25 -0.42 -5.81 -10.71
C VAL A 25 0.22 -5.61 -12.08
N PHE A 26 -0.39 -4.74 -12.88
CA PHE A 26 0.16 -4.24 -14.13
C PHE A 26 0.91 -2.94 -13.83
N ALA A 27 2.23 -2.96 -13.83
CA ALA A 27 3.09 -1.82 -13.57
C ALA A 27 4.02 -1.53 -14.76
N THR A 28 4.83 -0.51 -14.62
CA THR A 28 5.93 -0.19 -15.53
C THR A 28 7.20 0.07 -14.73
N THR A 29 8.32 -0.27 -15.32
CA THR A 29 9.64 0.12 -14.81
C THR A 29 9.84 1.65 -14.94
N PRO A 30 10.82 2.26 -14.27
CA PRO A 30 11.12 3.69 -14.41
C PRO A 30 11.38 4.16 -15.84
N ASP A 31 11.92 3.28 -16.69
CA ASP A 31 12.18 3.52 -18.13
C ASP A 31 10.95 3.22 -19.02
N GLY A 32 9.80 2.88 -18.40
CA GLY A 32 8.52 2.69 -19.09
C GLY A 32 8.27 1.30 -19.66
N ALA A 33 9.15 0.33 -19.42
CA ALA A 33 8.91 -1.04 -19.86
C ALA A 33 7.80 -1.72 -19.02
N PRO A 34 6.97 -2.61 -19.60
CA PRO A 34 5.98 -3.37 -18.86
C PRO A 34 6.60 -4.22 -17.75
N LEU A 35 6.02 -4.15 -16.57
CA LEU A 35 6.42 -4.92 -15.39
C LEU A 35 5.16 -5.47 -14.71
N ASN A 36 4.93 -6.76 -14.83
CA ASN A 36 3.76 -7.40 -14.27
C ASN A 36 4.14 -8.26 -13.08
N TYR A 37 3.31 -8.22 -12.04
CA TYR A 37 3.42 -9.10 -10.88
C TYR A 37 2.21 -10.01 -10.85
N SER A 38 2.42 -11.31 -10.75
CA SER A 38 1.37 -12.28 -10.50
C SER A 38 0.94 -12.27 -9.03
N TRP A 39 -0.19 -12.90 -8.72
CA TRP A 39 -0.59 -13.14 -7.33
C TRP A 39 0.43 -14.00 -6.59
N ARG A 40 1.08 -14.94 -7.30
CA ARG A 40 2.18 -15.75 -6.77
C ARG A 40 3.40 -14.89 -6.41
N ASP A 41 3.71 -13.88 -7.23
CA ASP A 41 4.80 -12.95 -6.92
C ASP A 41 4.50 -12.14 -5.65
N LEU A 42 3.25 -11.67 -5.48
CA LEU A 42 2.86 -10.97 -4.25
C LEU A 42 2.99 -11.88 -3.02
N GLU A 43 2.60 -13.14 -3.14
CA GLU A 43 2.70 -14.12 -2.05
C GLU A 43 4.14 -14.44 -1.68
N ARG A 44 4.97 -14.78 -2.68
CA ARG A 44 6.36 -15.22 -2.45
C ARG A 44 7.27 -14.06 -2.04
N ALA A 45 7.19 -12.92 -2.70
CA ALA A 45 8.03 -11.79 -2.37
C ALA A 45 7.68 -11.19 -0.99
N SER A 46 6.37 -11.12 -0.62
CA SER A 46 6.01 -10.74 0.75
C SER A 46 6.48 -11.76 1.79
N ALA A 47 6.58 -13.06 1.45
CA ALA A 47 7.14 -14.07 2.33
C ALA A 47 8.65 -13.87 2.57
N CYS A 48 9.42 -13.61 1.51
CA CYS A 48 10.84 -13.32 1.65
C CYS A 48 11.10 -12.13 2.58
N ILE A 49 10.37 -11.02 2.40
CA ILE A 49 10.51 -9.84 3.25
C ILE A 49 10.03 -10.13 4.68
N ALA A 50 8.94 -10.89 4.87
CA ALA A 50 8.46 -11.28 6.21
C ALA A 50 9.51 -12.11 6.96
N ASN A 51 10.10 -13.10 6.30
CA ASN A 51 11.18 -13.91 6.86
C ASN A 51 12.42 -13.07 7.21
N LEU A 52 12.76 -12.07 6.37
CA LEU A 52 13.81 -11.12 6.72
C LEU A 52 13.46 -10.36 8.02
N LEU A 53 12.25 -9.80 8.12
CA LEU A 53 11.84 -9.06 9.33
C LEU A 53 11.84 -9.93 10.57
N GLU A 54 11.37 -11.18 10.50
CA GLU A 54 11.42 -12.13 11.62
C GLU A 54 12.84 -12.51 12.02
N SER A 55 13.76 -12.64 11.04
CA SER A 55 15.16 -12.96 11.29
C SER A 55 15.89 -11.90 12.12
N LEU A 56 15.34 -10.70 12.23
CA LEU A 56 15.90 -9.62 13.05
C LEU A 56 15.64 -9.80 14.55
N GLY A 57 14.83 -10.78 14.95
CA GLY A 57 14.52 -11.04 16.35
C GLY A 57 13.79 -9.90 17.06
N LEU A 58 12.91 -9.22 16.34
CA LEU A 58 12.18 -8.05 16.85
C LEU A 58 11.13 -8.45 17.88
N PRO A 59 10.91 -7.65 18.93
CA PRO A 59 9.80 -7.83 19.85
C PRO A 59 8.45 -7.81 19.14
N GLU A 60 7.46 -8.50 19.70
CA GLU A 60 6.08 -8.41 19.24
C GLU A 60 5.59 -6.96 19.30
N GLY A 61 4.76 -6.54 18.32
CA GLY A 61 4.27 -5.17 18.22
C GLY A 61 5.32 -4.14 17.77
N SER A 62 6.47 -4.59 17.27
CA SER A 62 7.48 -3.70 16.70
C SER A 62 6.94 -2.91 15.51
N ARG A 63 7.28 -1.62 15.44
CA ARG A 63 6.89 -0.71 14.37
C ARG A 63 7.94 -0.73 13.27
N ILE A 64 7.48 -0.80 12.02
CA ILE A 64 8.28 -0.73 10.81
C ILE A 64 7.95 0.59 10.12
N ALA A 65 8.80 1.60 10.29
CA ALA A 65 8.61 2.91 9.68
C ALA A 65 9.13 2.91 8.23
N VAL A 66 8.31 3.43 7.31
CA VAL A 66 8.57 3.33 5.88
C VAL A 66 8.38 4.70 5.21
N GLN A 67 9.48 5.31 4.77
CA GLN A 67 9.50 6.52 3.97
C GLN A 67 10.15 6.24 2.62
N VAL A 68 9.40 5.65 1.73
CA VAL A 68 9.87 5.29 0.39
C VAL A 68 8.87 5.73 -0.68
N GLU A 69 9.35 5.90 -1.89
CA GLU A 69 8.46 6.21 -3.01
C GLU A 69 7.51 5.05 -3.28
N LYS A 70 6.34 5.38 -3.84
CA LYS A 70 5.35 4.38 -4.21
C LYS A 70 5.91 3.43 -5.25
N SER A 71 5.92 2.15 -4.94
CA SER A 71 6.28 1.04 -5.83
C SER A 71 5.51 -0.21 -5.43
N VAL A 72 5.56 -1.23 -6.26
CA VAL A 72 5.00 -2.55 -5.90
C VAL A 72 5.81 -3.16 -4.77
N GLU A 73 7.11 -2.94 -4.73
CA GLU A 73 8.00 -3.40 -3.64
C GLU A 73 7.63 -2.76 -2.29
N ALA A 74 7.21 -1.49 -2.28
CA ALA A 74 6.69 -0.84 -1.07
C ALA A 74 5.37 -1.48 -0.61
N LEU A 75 4.50 -1.89 -1.54
CA LEU A 75 3.30 -2.69 -1.24
C LEU A 75 3.68 -4.07 -0.69
N LEU A 76 4.68 -4.74 -1.27
CA LEU A 76 5.18 -6.03 -0.76
C LEU A 76 5.73 -5.91 0.67
N LEU A 77 6.44 -4.84 0.99
CA LEU A 77 6.90 -4.54 2.35
C LEU A 77 5.71 -4.34 3.32
N TYR A 78 4.65 -3.64 2.88
CA TYR A 78 3.42 -3.52 3.67
C TYR A 78 2.81 -4.90 3.97
N LEU A 79 2.60 -5.72 2.92
CA LEU A 79 2.04 -7.07 3.07
C LEU A 79 2.91 -7.95 3.96
N ALA A 80 4.24 -7.87 3.83
CA ALA A 80 5.19 -8.60 4.65
C ALA A 80 5.14 -8.18 6.12
N THR A 81 5.01 -6.88 6.39
CA THR A 81 4.88 -6.35 7.75
C THR A 81 3.64 -6.90 8.45
N LEU A 82 2.48 -6.90 7.77
CA LEU A 82 1.26 -7.51 8.29
C LEU A 82 1.41 -9.02 8.48
N ARG A 83 2.02 -9.69 7.50
CA ARG A 83 2.21 -11.14 7.49
C ARG A 83 3.07 -11.60 8.66
N ALA A 84 4.17 -10.88 8.94
CA ALA A 84 5.03 -11.12 10.10
C ALA A 84 4.42 -10.62 11.43
N GLY A 85 3.25 -9.98 11.39
CA GLY A 85 2.54 -9.50 12.58
C GLY A 85 3.17 -8.27 13.23
N PHE A 86 3.91 -7.47 12.47
CA PHE A 86 4.44 -6.19 12.88
C PHE A 86 3.50 -5.02 12.51
N ILE A 87 3.77 -3.85 13.05
CA ILE A 87 2.95 -2.65 12.86
C ILE A 87 3.56 -1.79 11.75
N PHE A 88 2.82 -1.57 10.68
CA PHE A 88 3.25 -0.73 9.57
C PHE A 88 3.07 0.76 9.89
N LEU A 89 4.12 1.55 9.67
CA LEU A 89 4.13 2.99 9.90
C LEU A 89 4.51 3.71 8.60
N PRO A 90 3.56 4.02 7.71
CA PRO A 90 3.86 4.75 6.49
C PRO A 90 4.10 6.23 6.77
N LEU A 91 5.16 6.78 6.18
CA LEU A 91 5.54 8.18 6.28
C LEU A 91 5.50 8.83 4.89
N ASN A 92 4.97 10.04 4.83
CA ASN A 92 4.92 10.81 3.59
C ASN A 92 6.35 11.09 3.09
N THR A 93 6.59 10.83 1.81
CA THR A 93 7.88 11.07 1.17
C THR A 93 8.28 12.55 1.13
N ALA A 94 7.32 13.46 1.27
CA ALA A 94 7.56 14.90 1.37
C ALA A 94 8.06 15.35 2.75
N TYR A 95 7.98 14.51 3.79
CA TYR A 95 8.47 14.87 5.13
C TYR A 95 9.98 15.05 5.13
N GLN A 96 10.40 16.15 5.75
CA GLN A 96 11.80 16.53 5.88
C GLN A 96 12.38 16.07 7.23
N GLN A 97 13.62 16.40 7.48
CA GLN A 97 14.39 15.93 8.63
C GLN A 97 13.65 16.15 9.98
N ALA A 98 13.08 17.33 10.21
CA ALA A 98 12.43 17.65 11.49
C ALA A 98 11.17 16.81 11.74
N GLU A 99 10.37 16.52 10.68
CA GLU A 99 9.18 15.69 10.82
C GLU A 99 9.58 14.24 11.03
N ILE A 100 10.56 13.75 10.30
CA ILE A 100 11.05 12.38 10.44
C ILE A 100 11.67 12.15 11.83
N GLU A 101 12.43 13.10 12.34
CA GLU A 101 12.96 13.07 13.72
C GLU A 101 11.82 12.96 14.75
N TYR A 102 10.76 13.76 14.55
CA TYR A 102 9.58 13.68 15.42
C TYR A 102 8.89 12.32 15.34
N PHE A 103 8.58 11.82 14.14
CA PHE A 103 7.86 10.55 13.99
C PHE A 103 8.66 9.33 14.46
N ILE A 104 9.96 9.31 14.21
CA ILE A 104 10.82 8.23 14.67
C ILE A 104 10.97 8.29 16.20
N GLY A 105 11.10 9.48 16.77
CA GLY A 105 11.18 9.65 18.23
C GLY A 105 9.90 9.31 18.97
N ASP A 106 8.73 9.59 18.35
CA ASP A 106 7.41 9.33 18.95
C ASP A 106 6.99 7.86 18.79
N ALA A 107 7.23 7.27 17.62
CA ALA A 107 6.81 5.90 17.34
C ALA A 107 7.85 4.84 17.74
N GLU A 108 9.09 5.23 17.99
CA GLU A 108 10.21 4.33 18.36
C GLU A 108 10.24 3.03 17.48
N PRO A 109 10.37 3.15 16.14
CA PRO A 109 10.33 2.00 15.27
C PRO A 109 11.56 1.10 15.46
N ALA A 110 11.37 -0.21 15.44
CA ALA A 110 12.46 -1.16 15.49
C ALA A 110 13.23 -1.25 14.16
N VAL A 111 12.52 -0.93 13.05
CA VAL A 111 13.07 -0.90 11.68
C VAL A 111 12.63 0.39 11.02
N VAL A 112 13.54 1.02 10.28
CA VAL A 112 13.26 2.12 9.37
C VAL A 112 13.65 1.71 7.96
N VAL A 113 12.77 1.95 7.00
CA VAL A 113 13.05 1.76 5.56
C VAL A 113 12.91 3.11 4.87
N CYS A 114 13.95 3.55 4.18
CA CYS A 114 13.98 4.82 3.47
C CYS A 114 14.52 4.66 2.05
N THR A 115 14.44 5.72 1.25
CA THR A 115 15.06 5.70 -0.06
C THR A 115 16.59 5.74 0.05
N PRO A 116 17.35 5.21 -0.93
CA PRO A 116 18.82 5.26 -0.92
C PRO A 116 19.37 6.68 -0.73
N GLU A 117 18.72 7.68 -1.36
CA GLU A 117 19.12 9.09 -1.31
C GLU A 117 18.99 9.69 0.09
N HIS A 118 18.03 9.21 0.87
CA HIS A 118 17.77 9.67 2.23
C HIS A 118 18.54 8.90 3.31
N PHE A 119 19.19 7.78 2.96
CA PHE A 119 19.82 6.87 3.92
C PHE A 119 20.76 7.59 4.88
N GLY A 120 21.60 8.50 4.39
CA GLY A 120 22.64 9.15 5.19
C GLY A 120 22.09 9.94 6.39
N TRP A 121 21.00 10.69 6.22
CA TRP A 121 20.42 11.48 7.28
C TRP A 121 19.33 10.72 8.06
N VAL A 122 18.53 9.87 7.39
CA VAL A 122 17.50 9.06 8.06
C VAL A 122 18.13 8.05 9.00
N SER A 123 19.21 7.37 8.59
CA SER A 123 19.90 6.40 9.46
C SER A 123 20.47 7.05 10.70
N LYS A 124 21.01 8.26 10.59
CA LYS A 124 21.51 9.02 11.74
C LYS A 124 20.39 9.34 12.75
N ILE A 125 19.23 9.79 12.27
CA ILE A 125 18.07 10.03 13.12
C ILE A 125 17.60 8.73 13.78
N ALA A 126 17.46 7.67 12.99
CA ALA A 126 16.99 6.37 13.46
C ALA A 126 17.90 5.79 14.56
N PHE A 127 19.21 5.79 14.36
CA PHE A 127 20.17 5.30 15.36
C PHE A 127 20.18 6.16 16.63
N ASN A 128 20.07 7.47 16.49
CA ASN A 128 19.97 8.37 17.65
C ASN A 128 18.71 8.11 18.49
N ALA A 129 17.62 7.69 17.85
CA ALA A 129 16.37 7.31 18.52
C ALA A 129 16.35 5.86 19.02
N GLY A 130 17.44 5.09 18.84
CA GLY A 130 17.55 3.70 19.30
C GLY A 130 17.08 2.63 18.30
N THR A 131 16.66 3.01 17.10
CA THR A 131 16.37 2.05 16.02
C THR A 131 17.65 1.27 15.65
N ARG A 132 17.56 -0.05 15.56
CA ARG A 132 18.73 -0.90 15.30
C ARG A 132 18.92 -1.27 13.83
N HIS A 133 17.84 -1.20 13.04
CA HIS A 133 17.82 -1.69 11.67
C HIS A 133 17.32 -0.60 10.74
N VAL A 134 18.15 -0.21 9.79
CA VAL A 134 17.79 0.74 8.73
C VAL A 134 18.10 0.08 7.39
N PHE A 135 17.09 0.01 6.53
CA PHE A 135 17.20 -0.53 5.18
C PHE A 135 16.90 0.55 4.14
N THR A 136 17.35 0.32 2.93
CA THR A 136 16.98 1.12 1.76
C THR A 136 16.06 0.34 0.84
N LEU A 137 15.13 1.07 0.19
CA LEU A 137 14.28 0.57 -0.87
C LEU A 137 14.15 1.68 -1.93
N GLY A 138 14.71 1.46 -3.11
CA GLY A 138 14.67 2.37 -4.24
C GLY A 138 13.57 2.05 -5.23
N GLN A 139 13.24 3.02 -6.10
CA GLN A 139 12.23 2.85 -7.16
C GLN A 139 12.69 1.89 -8.27
N GLY A 140 13.99 1.69 -8.41
CA GLY A 140 14.60 0.79 -9.39
C GLY A 140 14.54 -0.69 -9.01
N ARG A 141 13.78 -1.06 -7.99
CA ARG A 141 13.75 -2.41 -7.41
C ARG A 141 15.12 -2.81 -6.82
N ASP A 142 15.73 -1.86 -6.19
CA ASP A 142 17.06 -1.93 -5.59
C ASP A 142 17.02 -1.57 -4.10
N GLY A 143 18.14 -1.76 -3.43
CA GLY A 143 18.31 -1.41 -2.03
C GLY A 143 18.46 -2.62 -1.11
N SER A 144 19.05 -2.34 0.05
CA SER A 144 19.48 -3.38 1.01
C SER A 144 18.32 -4.23 1.56
N LEU A 145 17.08 -3.74 1.53
CA LEU A 145 15.90 -4.52 1.92
C LEU A 145 15.71 -5.71 0.96
N LEU A 146 15.67 -5.44 -0.34
CA LEU A 146 15.43 -6.47 -1.36
C LEU A 146 16.63 -7.41 -1.50
N GLU A 147 17.84 -6.86 -1.47
CA GLU A 147 19.07 -7.65 -1.51
C GLU A 147 19.09 -8.71 -0.39
N ARG A 148 18.76 -8.30 0.84
CA ARG A 148 18.75 -9.23 1.98
C ARG A 148 17.55 -10.18 1.94
N ALA A 149 16.36 -9.69 1.55
CA ALA A 149 15.17 -10.53 1.44
C ALA A 149 15.31 -11.63 0.37
N ALA A 150 16.09 -11.38 -0.70
CA ALA A 150 16.34 -12.36 -1.75
C ALA A 150 17.03 -13.66 -1.27
N HIS A 151 17.66 -13.63 -0.11
CA HIS A 151 18.30 -14.80 0.53
C HIS A 151 17.37 -15.52 1.51
N CYS A 152 16.15 -15.02 1.72
CA CYS A 152 15.18 -15.62 2.64
C CYS A 152 14.24 -16.58 1.90
N SER A 153 13.61 -17.48 2.66
CA SER A 153 12.58 -18.38 2.11
C SER A 153 11.41 -17.59 1.52
N ASP A 154 10.86 -18.06 0.41
CA ASP A 154 9.65 -17.55 -0.22
C ASP A 154 8.36 -18.21 0.30
N ALA A 155 8.49 -19.02 1.37
CA ALA A 155 7.40 -19.60 2.13
C ALA A 155 7.42 -19.06 3.56
N HIS A 156 6.28 -18.60 4.05
CA HIS A 156 6.12 -18.02 5.38
C HIS A 156 4.70 -18.24 5.89
N THR A 157 4.54 -18.69 7.13
CA THR A 157 3.23 -18.79 7.78
C THR A 157 2.87 -17.46 8.43
N PRO A 158 1.72 -16.85 8.08
CA PRO A 158 1.32 -15.58 8.68
C PRO A 158 1.23 -15.67 10.21
N ALA A 159 1.79 -14.67 10.89
CA ALA A 159 1.73 -14.58 12.34
C ALA A 159 0.27 -14.56 12.81
N TRP A 160 -0.01 -15.29 13.90
CA TRP A 160 -1.33 -15.28 14.51
C TRP A 160 -1.59 -13.90 15.13
N ARG A 161 -2.75 -13.29 14.83
CA ARG A 161 -3.18 -11.99 15.39
C ARG A 161 -4.67 -12.04 15.70
N THR A 162 -5.06 -11.27 16.71
CA THR A 162 -6.47 -10.98 17.02
C THR A 162 -6.93 -9.77 16.20
N ARG A 163 -8.23 -9.52 16.21
CA ARG A 163 -8.78 -8.32 15.55
C ARG A 163 -8.36 -7.02 16.24
N ASP A 164 -8.00 -7.08 17.53
CA ASP A 164 -7.67 -5.92 18.36
C ASP A 164 -6.16 -5.62 18.37
N ASP A 165 -5.34 -6.51 17.81
CA ASP A 165 -3.92 -6.25 17.64
C ASP A 165 -3.69 -5.15 16.61
N LEU A 166 -2.67 -4.32 16.85
CA LEU A 166 -2.33 -3.21 15.96
C LEU A 166 -1.71 -3.73 14.65
N ALA A 167 -2.18 -3.17 13.55
CA ALA A 167 -1.68 -3.45 12.20
C ALA A 167 -0.96 -2.25 11.58
N CYS A 168 -1.39 -1.03 11.93
CA CYS A 168 -0.82 0.19 11.37
C CYS A 168 -0.95 1.36 12.33
N ILE A 169 0.03 2.28 12.27
CA ILE A 169 -0.07 3.61 12.87
C ILE A 169 -0.01 4.63 11.74
N LEU A 170 -1.02 5.48 11.60
CA LEU A 170 -1.08 6.52 10.58
C LEU A 170 -1.05 7.90 11.23
N TYR A 171 0.00 8.67 10.97
CA TYR A 171 0.09 10.04 11.46
C TYR A 171 -0.83 10.97 10.65
N THR A 172 -1.63 11.74 11.37
CA THR A 172 -2.53 12.75 10.79
C THR A 172 -2.14 14.13 11.29
N SER A 173 -2.29 15.16 10.44
CA SER A 173 -2.19 16.54 10.85
C SER A 173 -3.36 16.85 11.81
N GLY A 174 -3.08 16.81 13.11
CA GLY A 174 -4.08 17.17 14.12
C GLY A 174 -4.50 18.64 14.03
N THR A 175 -5.74 18.93 14.35
CA THR A 175 -6.28 20.31 14.41
C THR A 175 -5.67 21.15 15.54
N THR A 176 -4.91 20.55 16.45
CA THR A 176 -4.45 21.16 17.72
C THR A 176 -2.96 20.97 17.98
N GLY A 177 -2.06 21.13 16.99
CA GLY A 177 -0.62 21.09 17.24
C GLY A 177 0.12 19.98 16.47
N ARG A 178 0.96 19.20 17.16
CA ARG A 178 1.75 18.13 16.53
C ARG A 178 0.87 17.01 15.98
N SER A 179 1.29 16.41 14.87
CA SER A 179 0.65 15.23 14.29
C SER A 179 0.52 14.11 15.32
N LYS A 180 -0.60 13.38 15.27
CA LYS A 180 -0.89 12.25 16.16
C LYS A 180 -0.97 10.97 15.38
N GLY A 181 -0.42 9.88 15.92
CA GLY A 181 -0.50 8.54 15.35
C GLY A 181 -1.84 7.89 15.66
N ALA A 182 -2.70 7.75 14.66
CA ALA A 182 -3.91 6.96 14.78
C ALA A 182 -3.54 5.46 14.76
N MET A 183 -3.84 4.75 15.83
CA MET A 183 -3.59 3.32 15.98
C MET A 183 -4.74 2.52 15.36
N LEU A 184 -4.45 1.78 14.29
CA LEU A 184 -5.41 1.01 13.53
C LEU A 184 -5.16 -0.49 13.72
N THR A 185 -6.18 -1.21 14.17
CA THR A 185 -6.11 -2.66 14.40
C THR A 185 -6.37 -3.46 13.12
N HIS A 186 -6.01 -4.75 13.12
CA HIS A 186 -6.37 -5.67 12.05
C HIS A 186 -7.89 -5.66 11.82
N GLY A 187 -8.68 -5.64 12.88
CA GLY A 187 -10.15 -5.59 12.81
C GLY A 187 -10.68 -4.29 12.21
N ASN A 188 -10.09 -3.11 12.54
CA ASN A 188 -10.51 -1.84 11.95
C ASN A 188 -10.31 -1.84 10.43
N LEU A 189 -9.12 -2.25 9.98
CA LEU A 189 -8.78 -2.25 8.56
C LEU A 189 -9.60 -3.28 7.77
N LEU A 190 -9.78 -4.49 8.34
CA LEU A 190 -10.58 -5.53 7.68
C LEU A 190 -12.05 -5.15 7.58
N SER A 191 -12.66 -4.65 8.66
CA SER A 191 -14.07 -4.25 8.65
C SER A 191 -14.32 -3.11 7.64
N ASN A 192 -13.42 -2.12 7.59
CA ASN A 192 -13.49 -1.06 6.59
C ASN A 192 -13.42 -1.61 5.16
N ALA A 193 -12.47 -2.51 4.87
CA ALA A 193 -12.32 -3.10 3.53
C ALA A 193 -13.59 -3.87 3.11
N LEU A 194 -14.16 -4.68 4.00
CA LEU A 194 -15.38 -5.46 3.73
C LEU A 194 -16.59 -4.56 3.50
N VAL A 195 -16.80 -3.55 4.35
CA VAL A 195 -17.91 -2.60 4.20
C VAL A 195 -17.82 -1.84 2.87
N LEU A 196 -16.64 -1.36 2.51
CA LEU A 196 -16.46 -0.63 1.26
C LEU A 196 -16.61 -1.54 0.02
N ARG A 197 -16.12 -2.78 0.10
CA ARG A 197 -16.34 -3.78 -0.94
C ARG A 197 -17.84 -3.96 -1.21
N ASP A 198 -18.61 -4.18 -0.16
CA ASP A 198 -20.04 -4.44 -0.27
C ASP A 198 -20.81 -3.17 -0.69
N TYR A 199 -20.47 -2.01 -0.13
CA TYR A 199 -21.11 -0.73 -0.44
C TYR A 199 -20.93 -0.30 -1.91
N TRP A 200 -19.74 -0.51 -2.48
CA TRP A 200 -19.46 -0.17 -3.88
C TRP A 200 -19.75 -1.32 -4.85
N GLY A 201 -20.21 -2.45 -4.34
CA GLY A 201 -20.56 -3.61 -5.14
C GLY A 201 -19.39 -4.08 -6.00
N TRP A 202 -18.23 -4.29 -5.39
CA TRP A 202 -17.07 -4.83 -6.12
C TRP A 202 -17.42 -6.17 -6.74
N ARG A 203 -17.03 -6.37 -8.00
CA ARG A 203 -17.29 -7.60 -8.75
C ARG A 203 -16.15 -8.58 -8.55
N THR A 204 -16.48 -9.79 -8.09
CA THR A 204 -15.50 -10.88 -8.01
C THR A 204 -15.10 -11.37 -9.40
N PRO A 205 -13.99 -12.13 -9.56
CA PRO A 205 -13.60 -12.70 -10.84
C PRO A 205 -14.73 -13.47 -11.55
N GLU A 206 -15.56 -14.21 -10.81
CA GLU A 206 -16.71 -14.98 -11.34
C GLU A 206 -17.83 -14.06 -11.88
N GLN A 207 -17.91 -12.83 -11.40
CA GLN A 207 -18.87 -11.80 -11.83
C GLN A 207 -18.33 -10.91 -12.96
N GLY A 208 -17.21 -11.30 -13.57
CA GLY A 208 -16.53 -10.54 -14.61
C GLY A 208 -15.38 -9.66 -14.10
N GLY A 209 -15.15 -9.67 -12.77
CA GLY A 209 -14.01 -9.00 -12.14
C GLY A 209 -14.04 -7.47 -12.21
N ASP A 210 -13.43 -6.83 -11.24
CA ASP A 210 -13.09 -5.42 -11.32
C ASP A 210 -11.58 -5.24 -11.50
N VAL A 211 -11.17 -4.19 -12.19
CA VAL A 211 -9.76 -3.79 -12.36
C VAL A 211 -9.62 -2.35 -11.88
N LEU A 212 -8.78 -2.15 -10.87
CA LEU A 212 -8.56 -0.83 -10.28
C LEU A 212 -7.40 -0.10 -10.97
N ILE A 213 -7.63 1.12 -11.45
CA ILE A 213 -6.54 2.06 -11.72
C ILE A 213 -6.10 2.66 -10.37
N HIS A 214 -4.88 2.33 -9.94
CA HIS A 214 -4.31 2.76 -8.68
C HIS A 214 -3.22 3.82 -8.88
N ALA A 215 -3.58 5.10 -8.74
CA ALA A 215 -2.67 6.24 -8.92
C ALA A 215 -2.46 7.06 -7.63
N LEU A 216 -3.07 6.68 -6.52
CA LEU A 216 -2.94 7.35 -5.21
C LEU A 216 -1.66 6.93 -4.47
N PRO A 217 -1.07 7.80 -3.62
CA PRO A 217 0.04 7.40 -2.76
C PRO A 217 -0.40 6.40 -1.71
N ILE A 218 0.46 5.42 -1.41
CA ILE A 218 0.18 4.34 -0.44
C ILE A 218 0.62 4.67 1.00
N TYR A 219 1.15 5.86 1.24
CA TYR A 219 1.35 6.37 2.60
C TYR A 219 0.10 7.09 3.15
N HIS A 220 -0.97 7.21 2.36
CA HIS A 220 -2.27 7.75 2.78
C HIS A 220 -3.34 6.67 2.86
N ALA A 221 -4.30 6.85 3.79
CA ALA A 221 -5.41 5.93 4.01
C ALA A 221 -6.18 5.61 2.72
N HIS A 222 -6.49 6.63 1.88
CA HIS A 222 -7.24 6.43 0.65
C HIS A 222 -6.51 5.49 -0.33
N GLY A 223 -5.24 5.71 -0.57
CA GLY A 223 -4.47 4.84 -1.47
C GLY A 223 -4.29 3.43 -0.91
N LEU A 224 -3.91 3.29 0.37
CA LEU A 224 -3.59 2.01 0.96
C LEU A 224 -4.83 1.26 1.49
N PHE A 225 -5.61 1.89 2.39
CA PHE A 225 -6.69 1.18 3.10
C PHE A 225 -8.03 1.18 2.36
N VAL A 226 -8.18 2.03 1.35
CA VAL A 226 -9.37 2.05 0.51
C VAL A 226 -9.06 1.41 -0.85
N GLY A 227 -8.05 1.91 -1.57
CA GLY A 227 -7.72 1.43 -2.91
C GLY A 227 -7.11 0.02 -2.91
N VAL A 228 -5.94 -0.15 -2.26
CA VAL A 228 -5.25 -1.45 -2.26
C VAL A 228 -6.07 -2.52 -1.54
N HIS A 229 -6.62 -2.23 -0.35
CA HIS A 229 -7.43 -3.22 0.36
C HIS A 229 -8.68 -3.60 -0.43
N GLY A 230 -9.37 -2.62 -1.07
CA GLY A 230 -10.53 -2.90 -1.91
C GLY A 230 -10.21 -3.86 -3.05
N ALA A 231 -9.08 -3.64 -3.73
CA ALA A 231 -8.62 -4.55 -4.78
C ALA A 231 -8.26 -5.94 -4.23
N LEU A 232 -7.41 -6.00 -3.19
CA LEU A 232 -6.92 -7.29 -2.68
C LEU A 232 -8.00 -8.14 -2.01
N ILE A 233 -8.92 -7.53 -1.22
CA ILE A 233 -10.00 -8.29 -0.55
C ILE A 233 -11.06 -8.82 -1.52
N ASN A 234 -10.99 -8.39 -2.77
CA ASN A 234 -11.89 -8.82 -3.84
C ASN A 234 -11.18 -9.67 -4.92
N GLY A 235 -9.88 -9.93 -4.79
CA GLY A 235 -9.11 -10.64 -5.82
C GLY A 235 -9.00 -9.87 -7.13
N SER A 236 -9.12 -8.54 -7.10
CA SER A 236 -9.12 -7.67 -8.27
C SER A 236 -7.70 -7.20 -8.62
N PRO A 237 -7.27 -7.32 -9.88
CA PRO A 237 -5.98 -6.79 -10.30
C PRO A 237 -5.95 -5.25 -10.31
N MET A 238 -4.75 -4.69 -10.28
CA MET A 238 -4.51 -3.25 -10.29
C MET A 238 -3.65 -2.85 -11.49
N ILE A 239 -4.03 -1.75 -12.16
CA ILE A 239 -3.15 -1.01 -13.07
C ILE A 239 -2.46 0.05 -12.21
N TRP A 240 -1.15 -0.12 -12.01
CA TRP A 240 -0.38 0.61 -11.01
C TRP A 240 0.41 1.75 -11.61
N PHE A 241 0.15 2.95 -11.14
CA PHE A 241 0.92 4.14 -11.47
C PHE A 241 1.70 4.61 -10.23
N ASN A 242 3.02 4.68 -10.33
CA ASN A 242 3.86 5.21 -9.25
C ASN A 242 3.55 6.68 -8.96
N LYS A 243 3.24 7.46 -10.01
CA LYS A 243 2.78 8.85 -9.93
C LYS A 243 1.57 9.03 -10.84
N PHE A 244 0.65 9.92 -10.44
CA PHE A 244 -0.49 10.25 -11.27
C PHE A 244 -0.06 11.03 -12.52
N ASP A 245 -0.43 10.49 -13.67
CA ASP A 245 -0.40 11.19 -14.96
C ASP A 245 -1.78 11.07 -15.61
N ALA A 246 -2.43 12.20 -15.90
CA ALA A 246 -3.81 12.21 -16.37
C ALA A 246 -3.98 11.49 -17.72
N LYS A 247 -3.04 11.69 -18.66
CA LYS A 247 -3.12 11.07 -19.99
C LYS A 247 -2.91 9.56 -19.90
N ALA A 248 -1.92 9.13 -19.11
CA ALA A 248 -1.65 7.71 -18.91
C ALA A 248 -2.82 7.01 -18.19
N VAL A 249 -3.43 7.64 -17.19
CA VAL A 249 -4.62 7.12 -16.50
C VAL A 249 -5.80 6.98 -17.48
N ILE A 250 -6.07 8.00 -18.30
CA ILE A 250 -7.15 7.95 -19.30
C ILE A 250 -6.86 6.84 -20.33
N ALA A 251 -5.64 6.70 -20.80
CA ALA A 251 -5.26 5.64 -21.73
C ALA A 251 -5.40 4.22 -21.13
N ALA A 252 -5.40 4.09 -19.80
CA ALA A 252 -5.62 2.82 -19.12
C ALA A 252 -7.10 2.47 -18.91
N MET A 253 -8.03 3.43 -18.98
CA MET A 253 -9.46 3.24 -18.69
C MET A 253 -10.12 2.11 -19.52
N PRO A 254 -9.78 1.89 -20.81
CA PRO A 254 -10.37 0.79 -21.58
C PRO A 254 -10.07 -0.61 -21.01
N ARG A 255 -9.07 -0.73 -20.11
CA ARG A 255 -8.68 -2.00 -19.47
C ARG A 255 -9.07 -2.05 -17.99
N ALA A 256 -9.83 -1.06 -17.51
CA ALA A 256 -10.18 -0.90 -16.11
C ALA A 256 -11.67 -0.69 -15.92
N THR A 257 -12.13 -0.85 -14.68
CA THR A 257 -13.54 -0.66 -14.31
C THR A 257 -13.71 0.30 -13.14
N VAL A 258 -12.67 0.50 -12.34
CA VAL A 258 -12.70 1.33 -11.12
C VAL A 258 -11.52 2.31 -11.13
N PHE A 259 -11.81 3.57 -10.80
CA PHE A 259 -10.80 4.59 -10.51
C PHE A 259 -11.11 5.29 -9.20
N MET A 260 -10.09 5.45 -8.37
CA MET A 260 -10.17 6.20 -7.12
C MET A 260 -9.20 7.37 -7.15
N GLY A 261 -9.69 8.56 -6.81
CA GLY A 261 -8.90 9.76 -6.81
C GLY A 261 -9.35 10.79 -5.79
N VAL A 262 -8.50 11.78 -5.55
CA VAL A 262 -8.90 13.02 -4.88
C VAL A 262 -9.47 14.00 -5.92
N PRO A 263 -10.27 15.01 -5.53
CA PRO A 263 -10.89 15.93 -6.46
C PRO A 263 -9.94 16.56 -7.50
N THR A 264 -8.72 16.89 -7.09
CA THR A 264 -7.72 17.50 -7.99
C THR A 264 -7.30 16.57 -9.14
N LEU A 265 -7.35 15.24 -8.95
CA LEU A 265 -7.06 14.28 -10.02
C LEU A 265 -8.17 14.30 -11.07
N TYR A 266 -9.42 14.39 -10.64
CA TYR A 266 -10.57 14.51 -11.54
C TYR A 266 -10.51 15.81 -12.34
N VAL A 267 -10.25 16.95 -11.70
CA VAL A 267 -10.08 18.23 -12.40
C VAL A 267 -8.99 18.14 -13.48
N ARG A 268 -7.86 17.49 -13.17
CA ARG A 268 -6.78 17.31 -14.15
C ARG A 268 -7.16 16.37 -15.29
N MET A 269 -7.94 15.33 -15.04
CA MET A 269 -8.42 14.43 -16.10
C MET A 269 -9.46 15.13 -16.98
N LEU A 270 -10.40 15.89 -16.38
CA LEU A 270 -11.41 16.64 -17.12
C LEU A 270 -10.83 17.73 -18.04
N ALA A 271 -9.63 18.23 -17.72
CA ALA A 271 -8.91 19.17 -18.58
C ALA A 271 -8.27 18.49 -19.82
N GLU A 272 -8.18 17.15 -19.85
CA GLU A 272 -7.57 16.42 -20.94
C GLU A 272 -8.56 16.12 -22.06
N ARG A 273 -8.25 16.50 -23.29
CA ARG A 273 -9.09 16.23 -24.47
C ARG A 273 -9.24 14.73 -24.78
N SER A 274 -8.34 13.91 -24.29
CA SER A 274 -8.38 12.44 -24.45
C SER A 274 -9.43 11.77 -23.57
N LEU A 275 -9.99 12.46 -22.57
CA LEU A 275 -11.10 11.94 -21.79
C LEU A 275 -12.40 12.07 -22.58
N THR A 276 -12.76 11.00 -23.25
CA THR A 276 -13.99 10.89 -24.03
C THR A 276 -14.92 9.83 -23.44
N ARG A 277 -16.18 9.81 -23.89
CA ARG A 277 -17.13 8.76 -23.47
C ARG A 277 -16.64 7.36 -23.88
N GLU A 278 -15.99 7.25 -25.03
CA GLU A 278 -15.43 5.99 -25.53
C GLU A 278 -14.27 5.54 -24.66
N ALA A 279 -13.37 6.44 -24.26
CA ALA A 279 -12.25 6.12 -23.35
C ALA A 279 -12.76 5.61 -22.00
N ALA A 280 -13.86 6.15 -21.49
CA ALA A 280 -14.44 5.78 -20.20
C ALA A 280 -15.53 4.70 -20.29
N ALA A 281 -15.81 4.13 -21.48
CA ALA A 281 -16.96 3.24 -21.70
C ALA A 281 -16.93 1.95 -20.83
N HIS A 282 -15.75 1.47 -20.45
CA HIS A 282 -15.59 0.30 -19.58
C HIS A 282 -15.58 0.64 -18.08
N MET A 283 -15.46 1.93 -17.75
CA MET A 283 -15.45 2.36 -16.36
C MET A 283 -16.83 2.23 -15.73
N ARG A 284 -16.88 1.56 -14.58
CA ARG A 284 -18.12 1.33 -13.83
C ARG A 284 -18.24 2.24 -12.62
N LEU A 285 -17.11 2.56 -12.01
CA LEU A 285 -17.09 3.25 -10.73
C LEU A 285 -15.96 4.27 -10.66
N PHE A 286 -16.35 5.50 -10.34
CA PHE A 286 -15.43 6.58 -10.01
C PHE A 286 -15.67 6.98 -8.55
N ILE A 287 -14.61 6.98 -7.74
CA ILE A 287 -14.67 7.33 -6.32
C ILE A 287 -13.81 8.56 -6.07
N SER A 288 -14.43 9.64 -5.59
CA SER A 288 -13.74 10.83 -5.13
C SER A 288 -13.77 10.89 -3.60
N GLY A 289 -12.61 11.11 -2.98
CA GLY A 289 -12.50 11.14 -1.51
C GLY A 289 -11.36 12.02 -1.01
N SER A 290 -11.21 12.07 0.31
CA SER A 290 -10.17 12.80 1.05
C SER A 290 -10.27 14.33 1.00
N ALA A 291 -11.17 14.89 0.18
CA ALA A 291 -11.49 16.31 0.12
C ALA A 291 -12.90 16.49 -0.47
N PRO A 292 -13.57 17.65 -0.23
CA PRO A 292 -14.85 17.94 -0.86
C PRO A 292 -14.72 18.02 -2.39
N LEU A 293 -15.61 17.34 -3.11
CA LEU A 293 -15.75 17.47 -4.56
C LEU A 293 -16.72 18.63 -4.85
N LEU A 294 -16.29 19.57 -5.67
CA LEU A 294 -17.17 20.68 -6.08
C LEU A 294 -18.25 20.18 -7.05
N VAL A 295 -19.45 20.78 -6.96
CA VAL A 295 -20.60 20.42 -7.80
C VAL A 295 -20.25 20.54 -9.28
N ASP A 296 -19.59 21.62 -9.69
CA ASP A 296 -19.17 21.86 -11.08
C ASP A 296 -18.16 20.81 -11.62
N THR A 297 -17.46 20.12 -10.72
CA THR A 297 -16.54 19.02 -11.11
C THR A 297 -17.30 17.69 -11.23
N PHE A 298 -18.42 17.56 -10.51
CA PHE A 298 -19.25 16.35 -10.52
C PHE A 298 -20.23 16.33 -11.69
N ALA A 299 -20.78 17.49 -12.10
CA ALA A 299 -21.74 17.65 -13.20
C ALA A 299 -21.06 17.53 -14.58
#